data_67d4a9c5df61b876f69c8d409543b498
#
_entry.id   67d4a9c5df61b876f69c8d409543b498
#
_cell.length_a   1.000
_cell.length_b   1.000
_cell.length_c   1.000
_cell.angle_alpha   90.00
_cell.angle_beta   90.00
_cell.angle_gamma   90.00
#
_symmetry.space_group_name_H-M   'P 1'
#
loop_
_entity.id
_entity.type
_entity.pdbx_description
1 polymer ?
#
loop_
_entity_poly.entity_id
_entity_poly.type
_entity_poly.pdbx_seq_one_letter_code
_entity_poly.pdbx_strand_id
1 'polypeptide(L)'
;FANAVSKYLNTASGTRSVVEGENYKINNLTPGYYLVKDQDDSVSGQDSYTKFILEVVGNDISAKVKSSVPTSEKKVKDTNDFTGKTTGWQDSADYDIGDEVPFQLTGHVATDYNEYNSAYQLVFHDTLSNGLTFNASSVKVYVNDNTDPVTADMYTITNPTTDGHSFDVTIHDVKALGQDISKVRVEYTAKLNDNAAIGSAGNPNTMYMEFSNNPNSTQGGSKGQTPEDKVIVFTYKTVINKINSSHQPLTGAAFKLEKVLENGSTELVKEYKITDVDRDRTSFEFTGLDDG
;
A
#
# COMPACT_ATOMS: atom_id res chain seq x y z
N PHE A 1 0.44 19.77 26.29
CA PHE A 1 -0.29 20.41 27.39
C PHE A 1 -1.73 19.91 27.47
N ALA A 2 -2.54 19.96 26.37
CA ALA A 2 -3.93 19.47 26.33
C ALA A 2 -4.07 18.01 26.78
N ASN A 3 -3.16 17.12 26.38
CA ASN A 3 -3.12 15.73 26.82
C ASN A 3 -2.86 15.57 28.31
N ALA A 4 -1.99 16.37 28.89
CA ALA A 4 -1.73 16.34 30.33
C ALA A 4 -2.96 16.81 31.11
N VAL A 5 -3.56 17.92 30.71
CA VAL A 5 -4.73 18.50 31.37
C VAL A 5 -5.96 17.60 31.25
N SER A 6 -6.18 16.96 30.10
CA SER A 6 -7.35 16.11 29.84
C SER A 6 -7.46 14.92 30.81
N LYS A 7 -6.34 14.45 31.36
CA LYS A 7 -6.32 13.35 32.35
C LYS A 7 -6.97 13.71 33.68
N TYR A 8 -7.09 15.00 33.98
CA TYR A 8 -7.61 15.51 35.25
C TYR A 8 -9.00 16.17 35.11
N LEU A 9 -9.54 16.24 33.90
CA LEU A 9 -10.86 16.85 33.66
C LEU A 9 -11.95 15.78 33.59
N ASN A 10 -13.09 16.09 34.19
CA ASN A 10 -14.30 15.29 34.01
C ASN A 10 -14.97 15.70 32.68
N THR A 11 -14.69 14.91 31.64
CA THR A 11 -15.19 15.18 30.27
C THR A 11 -16.65 14.78 30.07
N ALA A 12 -17.28 14.09 31.04
CA ALA A 12 -18.68 13.68 30.94
C ALA A 12 -19.68 14.85 31.06
N SER A 13 -19.25 16.00 31.60
CA SER A 13 -20.09 17.19 31.85
C SER A 13 -19.82 18.36 30.90
N GLY A 14 -19.13 18.12 29.76
CA GLY A 14 -18.80 19.17 28.79
C GLY A 14 -20.02 19.76 28.08
N THR A 15 -19.89 21.03 27.63
CA THR A 15 -20.89 21.70 26.78
C THR A 15 -20.67 21.26 25.33
N ARG A 16 -21.71 20.80 24.66
CA ARG A 16 -21.64 20.40 23.23
C ARG A 16 -21.74 21.63 22.34
N SER A 17 -21.03 21.59 21.22
CA SER A 17 -21.18 22.56 20.15
C SER A 17 -22.51 22.36 19.40
N VAL A 18 -22.96 23.43 18.74
CA VAL A 18 -23.99 23.39 17.70
C VAL A 18 -23.35 23.66 16.35
N VAL A 19 -23.88 23.06 15.27
CA VAL A 19 -23.41 23.31 13.90
C VAL A 19 -24.09 24.57 13.39
N GLU A 20 -23.30 25.54 12.89
CA GLU A 20 -23.78 26.78 12.26
C GLU A 20 -23.02 26.99 10.94
N GLY A 21 -23.63 26.59 9.82
CA GLY A 21 -22.96 26.53 8.53
C GLY A 21 -21.83 25.50 8.54
N GLU A 22 -20.62 25.93 8.21
CA GLU A 22 -19.41 25.09 8.20
C GLU A 22 -18.64 25.13 9.54
N ASN A 23 -19.23 25.74 10.59
CA ASN A 23 -18.55 25.94 11.86
C ASN A 23 -19.21 25.18 13.00
N TYR A 24 -18.44 24.79 13.99
CA TYR A 24 -18.90 24.34 15.28
C TYR A 24 -18.86 25.50 16.24
N LYS A 25 -20.01 25.83 16.88
CA LYS A 25 -20.14 26.96 17.79
C LYS A 25 -20.49 26.50 19.19
N ILE A 26 -19.79 27.03 20.18
CA ILE A 26 -20.09 26.85 21.60
C ILE A 26 -20.42 28.23 22.16
N ASN A 27 -21.66 28.41 22.62
CA ASN A 27 -22.16 29.69 23.12
C ASN A 27 -22.04 29.80 24.64
N ASN A 28 -22.07 31.03 25.14
CA ASN A 28 -22.19 31.39 26.56
C ASN A 28 -21.00 30.89 27.43
N LEU A 29 -19.79 30.83 26.84
CA LEU A 29 -18.59 30.58 27.61
C LEU A 29 -18.18 31.81 28.40
N THR A 30 -17.85 31.62 29.68
CA THR A 30 -17.21 32.66 30.50
C THR A 30 -15.74 32.74 30.21
N PRO A 31 -15.04 33.87 30.49
CA PRO A 31 -13.58 33.90 30.36
C PRO A 31 -12.88 32.76 31.12
N GLY A 32 -11.92 32.10 30.49
CA GLY A 32 -11.21 30.98 31.09
C GLY A 32 -10.54 30.08 30.06
N TYR A 33 -9.92 28.99 30.53
CA TYR A 33 -9.31 27.97 29.71
C TYR A 33 -10.25 26.78 29.53
N TYR A 34 -10.45 26.38 28.30
CA TYR A 34 -11.34 25.30 27.92
C TYR A 34 -10.60 24.19 27.19
N LEU A 35 -10.82 22.94 27.57
CA LEU A 35 -10.44 21.80 26.74
C LEU A 35 -11.54 21.57 25.70
N VAL A 36 -11.18 21.71 24.44
CA VAL A 36 -12.04 21.40 23.30
C VAL A 36 -11.58 20.06 22.71
N LYS A 37 -12.50 19.14 22.51
CA LYS A 37 -12.24 17.85 21.86
C LYS A 37 -13.44 17.44 21.02
N ASP A 38 -13.20 16.59 20.02
CA ASP A 38 -14.27 15.91 19.31
C ASP A 38 -15.03 14.98 20.25
N GLN A 39 -16.33 14.82 19.98
CA GLN A 39 -17.15 13.86 20.71
C GLN A 39 -16.71 12.45 20.35
N ASP A 40 -16.71 11.54 21.32
CA ASP A 40 -16.44 10.13 21.08
C ASP A 40 -17.43 9.57 20.03
N ASP A 41 -16.95 8.75 19.11
CA ASP A 41 -17.69 8.17 17.98
C ASP A 41 -18.23 9.17 16.94
N SER A 42 -17.73 10.42 16.93
CA SER A 42 -18.14 11.44 15.95
C SER A 42 -17.28 11.52 14.71
N VAL A 43 -16.08 10.93 14.73
CA VAL A 43 -15.12 10.95 13.61
C VAL A 43 -15.09 9.61 12.92
N SER A 44 -15.10 9.59 11.59
CA SER A 44 -15.10 8.39 10.77
C SER A 44 -14.30 8.56 9.48
N GLY A 45 -13.98 7.46 8.83
CA GLY A 45 -13.30 7.44 7.53
C GLY A 45 -11.85 7.88 7.63
N GLN A 46 -11.48 8.89 6.87
CA GLN A 46 -10.10 9.37 6.76
C GLN A 46 -9.69 10.38 7.84
N ASP A 47 -10.60 10.79 8.70
CA ASP A 47 -10.36 11.89 9.64
C ASP A 47 -9.80 11.39 10.99
N SER A 48 -9.25 12.30 11.78
CA SER A 48 -8.70 12.04 13.11
C SER A 48 -9.31 12.93 14.15
N TYR A 49 -9.48 12.39 15.37
CA TYR A 49 -9.97 13.16 16.51
C TYR A 49 -8.97 14.22 16.93
N THR A 50 -9.49 15.40 17.27
CA THR A 50 -8.70 16.53 17.75
C THR A 50 -8.94 16.82 19.22
N LYS A 51 -7.95 17.46 19.84
CA LYS A 51 -8.01 17.94 21.21
C LYS A 51 -7.06 19.11 21.40
N PHE A 52 -7.57 20.23 21.91
CA PHE A 52 -6.75 21.42 22.17
C PHE A 52 -7.28 22.23 23.33
N ILE A 53 -6.44 23.13 23.86
CA ILE A 53 -6.84 24.11 24.87
C ILE A 53 -7.12 25.42 24.17
N LEU A 54 -8.29 26.00 24.46
CA LEU A 54 -8.71 27.31 24.01
C LEU A 54 -8.80 28.26 25.21
N GLU A 55 -8.15 29.41 25.10
CA GLU A 55 -8.32 30.52 26.05
C GLU A 55 -9.43 31.46 25.56
N VAL A 56 -10.47 31.64 26.39
CA VAL A 56 -11.54 32.58 26.14
C VAL A 56 -11.33 33.81 27.02
N VAL A 57 -11.07 34.98 26.40
CA VAL A 57 -10.72 36.22 27.12
C VAL A 57 -11.77 37.34 26.92
N GLY A 58 -12.90 37.09 26.32
CA GLY A 58 -13.94 38.09 26.07
C GLY A 58 -14.79 37.78 24.85
N ASN A 59 -14.65 38.54 23.78
CA ASN A 59 -15.48 38.44 22.57
C ASN A 59 -15.33 37.09 21.85
N ASP A 60 -16.10 36.90 20.77
CA ASP A 60 -16.07 35.72 19.95
C ASP A 60 -14.62 35.31 19.52
N ILE A 61 -14.27 34.07 19.80
CA ILE A 61 -12.97 33.51 19.46
C ILE A 61 -13.20 32.45 18.41
N SER A 62 -12.42 32.52 17.33
CA SER A 62 -12.37 31.49 16.27
C SER A 62 -11.06 30.74 16.32
N ALA A 63 -11.12 29.42 16.34
CA ALA A 63 -9.98 28.55 16.24
C ALA A 63 -10.11 27.66 14.99
N LYS A 64 -9.06 27.61 14.17
CA LYS A 64 -8.95 26.63 13.09
C LYS A 64 -8.12 25.46 13.60
N VAL A 65 -8.77 24.33 13.74
CA VAL A 65 -8.10 23.09 14.13
C VAL A 65 -7.53 22.43 12.88
N LYS A 66 -6.27 22.04 12.93
CA LYS A 66 -5.65 21.21 11.90
C LYS A 66 -5.52 19.80 12.47
N SER A 67 -6.26 18.85 11.93
CA SER A 67 -5.97 17.45 12.13
C SER A 67 -4.83 17.05 11.15
N SER A 68 -3.90 16.25 11.62
CA SER A 68 -2.89 15.65 10.77
C SER A 68 -3.38 14.26 10.38
N VAL A 69 -3.81 14.12 9.12
CA VAL A 69 -4.34 12.86 8.60
C VAL A 69 -3.25 12.12 7.84
N PRO A 70 -3.00 10.85 8.16
CA PRO A 70 -2.07 10.01 7.40
C PRO A 70 -2.48 9.84 5.94
N THR A 71 -1.49 9.62 5.10
CA THR A 71 -1.69 9.24 3.69
C THR A 71 -0.88 7.98 3.39
N SER A 72 -1.25 7.27 2.34
CA SER A 72 -0.50 6.11 1.90
C SER A 72 -0.35 6.08 0.39
N GLU A 73 0.69 5.40 -0.08
CA GLU A 73 0.92 5.13 -1.50
C GLU A 73 1.51 3.73 -1.70
N LYS A 74 1.26 3.16 -2.87
CA LYS A 74 1.78 1.88 -3.31
C LYS A 74 2.57 2.05 -4.60
N LYS A 75 3.72 1.38 -4.69
CA LYS A 75 4.60 1.42 -5.87
C LYS A 75 5.13 0.04 -6.19
N VAL A 76 5.57 -0.13 -7.43
CA VAL A 76 6.22 -1.31 -7.98
C VAL A 76 7.52 -0.89 -8.66
N LYS A 77 8.51 -1.77 -8.72
CA LYS A 77 9.69 -1.58 -9.58
C LYS A 77 9.59 -2.48 -10.78
N ASP A 78 10.20 -2.03 -11.85
CA ASP A 78 10.40 -2.80 -13.06
C ASP A 78 11.87 -3.17 -13.21
N THR A 79 12.15 -4.29 -13.83
CA THR A 79 13.52 -4.76 -14.09
C THR A 79 13.64 -5.17 -15.57
N ASN A 80 14.41 -4.41 -16.32
CA ASN A 80 14.68 -4.73 -17.71
C ASN A 80 15.64 -5.93 -17.78
N ASP A 81 15.17 -7.01 -18.36
CA ASP A 81 15.88 -8.31 -18.39
C ASP A 81 17.13 -8.30 -19.29
N PHE A 82 17.13 -7.49 -20.36
CA PHE A 82 18.29 -7.35 -21.22
C PHE A 82 19.47 -6.70 -20.48
N THR A 83 19.20 -5.61 -19.72
CA THR A 83 20.26 -4.84 -19.04
C THR A 83 20.45 -5.21 -17.58
N GLY A 84 19.53 -5.94 -16.97
CA GLY A 84 19.47 -6.21 -15.53
C GLY A 84 19.24 -4.97 -14.66
N LYS A 85 18.86 -3.83 -15.26
CA LYS A 85 18.65 -2.58 -14.54
C LYS A 85 17.21 -2.48 -14.03
N THR A 86 17.09 -2.10 -12.76
CA THR A 86 15.81 -1.88 -12.11
C THR A 86 15.47 -0.38 -12.12
N THR A 87 14.20 -0.05 -12.40
CA THR A 87 13.68 1.32 -12.35
C THR A 87 13.60 1.89 -10.94
N GLY A 88 13.24 3.17 -10.81
CA GLY A 88 12.67 3.71 -9.56
C GLY A 88 11.29 3.11 -9.27
N TRP A 89 10.73 3.47 -8.14
CA TRP A 89 9.36 3.12 -7.76
C TRP A 89 8.34 3.83 -8.67
N GLN A 90 7.40 3.09 -9.26
CA GLN A 90 6.42 3.55 -10.25
C GLN A 90 5.06 2.85 -10.08
N ASP A 91 4.06 3.18 -10.92
CA ASP A 91 2.68 2.70 -10.76
C ASP A 91 2.37 1.44 -11.59
N SER A 92 3.25 1.07 -12.50
CA SER A 92 3.13 -0.15 -13.29
C SER A 92 4.49 -0.73 -13.63
N ALA A 93 4.53 -2.02 -13.89
CA ALA A 93 5.71 -2.76 -14.33
C ALA A 93 5.28 -3.93 -15.20
N ASP A 94 6.18 -4.50 -15.96
CA ASP A 94 5.96 -5.75 -16.65
C ASP A 94 7.04 -6.77 -16.29
N TYR A 95 6.62 -8.04 -16.31
CA TYR A 95 7.45 -9.16 -15.86
C TYR A 95 7.12 -10.44 -16.59
N ASP A 96 8.11 -11.34 -16.67
CA ASP A 96 7.89 -12.72 -17.06
C ASP A 96 7.09 -13.49 -16.00
N ILE A 97 6.27 -14.44 -16.43
CA ILE A 97 5.68 -15.41 -15.49
C ILE A 97 6.81 -16.21 -14.84
N GLY A 98 6.83 -16.20 -13.52
CA GLY A 98 7.86 -16.84 -12.69
C GLY A 98 8.70 -15.85 -11.91
N ASP A 99 8.71 -14.59 -12.27
CA ASP A 99 9.55 -13.57 -11.65
C ASP A 99 9.02 -13.06 -10.31
N GLU A 100 9.93 -12.60 -9.47
CA GLU A 100 9.66 -11.94 -8.19
C GLU A 100 9.56 -10.42 -8.39
N VAL A 101 8.35 -9.91 -8.32
CA VAL A 101 8.01 -8.51 -8.51
C VAL A 101 8.17 -7.73 -7.21
N PRO A 102 9.03 -6.69 -7.15
CA PRO A 102 9.21 -5.88 -5.94
C PRO A 102 8.11 -4.82 -5.78
N PHE A 103 7.51 -4.75 -4.59
CA PHE A 103 6.51 -3.77 -4.20
C PHE A 103 6.95 -2.95 -2.99
N GLN A 104 6.47 -1.72 -2.90
CA GLN A 104 6.62 -0.86 -1.73
C GLN A 104 5.28 -0.24 -1.34
N LEU A 105 4.95 -0.32 -0.06
CA LEU A 105 3.87 0.41 0.58
C LEU A 105 4.49 1.51 1.44
N THR A 106 4.02 2.74 1.31
CA THR A 106 4.48 3.86 2.13
C THR A 106 3.29 4.42 2.90
N GLY A 107 3.37 4.47 4.21
CA GLY A 107 2.42 5.17 5.08
C GLY A 107 3.09 6.44 5.63
N HIS A 108 2.55 7.61 5.28
CA HIS A 108 2.95 8.87 5.90
C HIS A 108 2.23 9.01 7.25
N VAL A 109 3.00 9.26 8.28
CA VAL A 109 2.52 9.30 9.66
C VAL A 109 1.98 10.70 10.00
N ALA A 110 0.90 10.76 10.77
CA ALA A 110 0.39 12.02 11.30
C ALA A 110 1.46 12.73 12.14
N THR A 111 1.59 14.04 12.00
CA THR A 111 2.64 14.83 12.70
C THR A 111 2.46 14.86 14.22
N ASP A 112 1.27 14.53 14.69
CA ASP A 112 0.88 14.50 16.10
C ASP A 112 0.84 13.07 16.71
N TYR A 113 1.39 12.06 16.00
CA TYR A 113 1.36 10.66 16.45
C TYR A 113 1.92 10.47 17.88
N ASN A 114 2.87 11.29 18.31
CA ASN A 114 3.42 11.27 19.66
C ASN A 114 2.45 11.78 20.74
N GLU A 115 1.38 12.49 20.35
CA GLU A 115 0.36 13.01 21.26
C GLU A 115 -0.67 11.95 21.68
N TYR A 116 -0.66 10.78 21.04
CA TYR A 116 -1.61 9.70 21.32
C TYR A 116 -1.31 9.06 22.68
N ASN A 117 -2.35 8.92 23.52
CA ASN A 117 -2.22 8.30 24.86
C ASN A 117 -2.01 6.77 24.78
N SER A 118 -2.57 6.12 23.75
CA SER A 118 -2.35 4.70 23.43
C SER A 118 -1.25 4.51 22.39
N ALA A 119 -0.94 3.27 22.03
CA ALA A 119 -0.09 2.98 20.87
C ALA A 119 -0.61 3.64 19.60
N TYR A 120 0.27 4.19 18.77
CA TYR A 120 -0.07 4.66 17.44
C TYR A 120 0.19 3.55 16.44
N GLN A 121 -0.86 2.83 16.09
CA GLN A 121 -0.80 1.67 15.21
C GLN A 121 -1.05 2.05 13.76
N LEU A 122 -0.33 1.41 12.84
CA LEU A 122 -0.61 1.38 11.40
C LEU A 122 -0.85 -0.06 10.98
N VAL A 123 -1.80 -0.27 10.07
CA VAL A 123 -2.03 -1.57 9.43
C VAL A 123 -2.10 -1.35 7.92
N PHE A 124 -1.17 -1.95 7.20
CA PHE A 124 -1.20 -1.98 5.73
C PHE A 124 -1.99 -3.22 5.30
N HIS A 125 -3.13 -3.00 4.66
CA HIS A 125 -3.96 -4.04 4.07
C HIS A 125 -3.65 -4.15 2.59
N ASP A 126 -3.27 -5.33 2.12
CA ASP A 126 -2.81 -5.54 0.74
C ASP A 126 -3.62 -6.65 0.06
N THR A 127 -4.06 -6.38 -1.17
CA THR A 127 -4.88 -7.29 -1.96
C THR A 127 -4.27 -7.52 -3.33
N LEU A 128 -3.66 -8.68 -3.49
CA LEU A 128 -3.07 -9.16 -4.73
C LEU A 128 -4.11 -9.84 -5.61
N SER A 129 -4.06 -9.61 -6.92
CA SER A 129 -4.82 -10.44 -7.88
C SER A 129 -4.33 -11.89 -7.88
N ASN A 130 -5.14 -12.79 -8.44
CA ASN A 130 -4.82 -14.23 -8.51
C ASN A 130 -3.52 -14.54 -9.28
N GLY A 131 -3.06 -13.62 -10.13
CA GLY A 131 -1.80 -13.73 -10.87
C GLY A 131 -0.55 -13.48 -10.03
N LEU A 132 -0.70 -13.00 -8.79
CA LEU A 132 0.41 -12.67 -7.90
C LEU A 132 0.36 -13.55 -6.65
N THR A 133 1.50 -14.12 -6.28
CA THR A 133 1.67 -14.95 -5.08
C THR A 133 2.59 -14.24 -4.08
N PHE A 134 2.06 -13.88 -2.92
CA PHE A 134 2.79 -13.18 -1.86
C PHE A 134 3.96 -14.00 -1.31
N ASN A 135 5.11 -13.36 -1.15
CA ASN A 135 6.28 -13.92 -0.49
C ASN A 135 6.46 -13.30 0.91
N ALA A 136 5.87 -13.93 1.92
CA ALA A 136 5.89 -13.42 3.29
C ALA A 136 7.31 -13.28 3.88
N SER A 137 8.25 -14.10 3.43
CA SER A 137 9.65 -14.09 3.90
C SER A 137 10.45 -12.89 3.37
N SER A 138 9.96 -12.22 2.35
CA SER A 138 10.61 -11.04 1.76
C SER A 138 10.29 -9.72 2.46
N VAL A 139 9.27 -9.71 3.33
CA VAL A 139 8.80 -8.49 3.99
C VAL A 139 9.88 -7.86 4.85
N LYS A 140 10.12 -6.57 4.60
CA LYS A 140 10.99 -5.71 5.39
C LYS A 140 10.30 -4.38 5.66
N VAL A 141 10.41 -3.89 6.87
CA VAL A 141 9.83 -2.60 7.29
C VAL A 141 10.95 -1.61 7.55
N TYR A 142 10.81 -0.40 7.03
CA TYR A 142 11.78 0.68 7.15
C TYR A 142 11.11 1.94 7.69
N VAL A 143 11.90 2.79 8.34
CA VAL A 143 11.47 4.08 8.86
C VAL A 143 12.15 5.21 8.10
N ASN A 144 11.40 6.21 7.70
CA ASN A 144 11.89 7.35 6.94
C ASN A 144 12.68 6.89 5.69
N ASP A 145 13.87 7.44 5.47
CA ASP A 145 14.77 7.06 4.37
C ASP A 145 15.90 6.11 4.82
N ASN A 146 15.76 5.48 6.00
CA ASN A 146 16.73 4.52 6.49
C ASN A 146 16.83 3.32 5.55
N THR A 147 18.04 2.78 5.42
CA THR A 147 18.34 1.59 4.61
C THR A 147 18.33 0.30 5.43
N ASP A 148 18.44 0.41 6.75
CA ASP A 148 18.35 -0.73 7.66
C ASP A 148 16.89 -0.95 8.06
N PRO A 149 16.38 -2.18 7.95
CA PRO A 149 15.03 -2.50 8.37
C PRO A 149 14.90 -2.51 9.90
N VAL A 150 13.70 -2.22 10.39
CA VAL A 150 13.38 -2.41 11.81
C VAL A 150 13.37 -3.91 12.17
N THR A 151 13.49 -4.22 13.46
CA THR A 151 13.46 -5.61 13.94
C THR A 151 12.06 -6.22 13.82
N ALA A 152 11.99 -7.53 13.64
CA ALA A 152 10.74 -8.23 13.34
C ALA A 152 9.72 -8.24 14.49
N ASP A 153 10.12 -7.91 15.71
CA ASP A 153 9.25 -7.76 16.87
C ASP A 153 8.43 -6.45 16.87
N MET A 154 8.77 -5.51 16.00
CA MET A 154 8.06 -4.23 15.85
C MET A 154 6.78 -4.32 15.01
N TYR A 155 6.60 -5.42 14.27
CA TYR A 155 5.44 -5.62 13.40
C TYR A 155 4.99 -7.08 13.35
N THR A 156 3.79 -7.29 12.84
CA THR A 156 3.24 -8.63 12.59
C THR A 156 2.77 -8.72 11.14
N ILE A 157 3.00 -9.87 10.51
CA ILE A 157 2.47 -10.21 9.19
C ILE A 157 1.34 -11.22 9.40
N THR A 158 0.15 -10.91 8.90
CA THR A 158 -1.01 -11.82 8.88
C THR A 158 -1.24 -12.29 7.43
N ASN A 159 -1.11 -13.60 7.19
CA ASN A 159 -1.33 -14.23 5.88
C ASN A 159 -1.72 -15.71 6.07
N PRO A 160 -2.90 -16.16 5.55
CA PRO A 160 -3.95 -15.33 4.97
C PRO A 160 -4.68 -14.49 6.02
N THR A 161 -5.40 -13.45 5.57
CA THR A 161 -6.27 -12.66 6.43
C THR A 161 -7.67 -13.29 6.54
N THR A 162 -8.47 -12.82 7.49
CA THR A 162 -9.88 -13.28 7.66
C THR A 162 -10.90 -12.33 7.04
N ASP A 163 -10.47 -11.16 6.56
CA ASP A 163 -11.30 -10.07 6.06
C ASP A 163 -11.25 -9.90 4.53
N GLY A 164 -10.54 -10.79 3.84
CA GLY A 164 -10.50 -10.87 2.37
C GLY A 164 -9.29 -10.21 1.73
N HIS A 165 -8.38 -9.60 2.50
CA HIS A 165 -7.09 -9.15 1.99
C HIS A 165 -6.16 -10.35 1.75
N SER A 166 -5.14 -10.16 0.91
CA SER A 166 -4.13 -11.19 0.71
C SER A 166 -3.22 -11.32 1.93
N PHE A 167 -2.82 -10.18 2.49
CA PHE A 167 -2.05 -10.12 3.74
C PHE A 167 -2.18 -8.74 4.38
N ASP A 168 -1.83 -8.68 5.68
CA ASP A 168 -1.70 -7.44 6.43
C ASP A 168 -0.30 -7.32 7.03
N VAL A 169 0.21 -6.09 7.13
CA VAL A 169 1.39 -5.76 7.93
C VAL A 169 0.98 -4.75 9.00
N THR A 170 0.99 -5.19 10.25
CA THR A 170 0.62 -4.38 11.41
C THR A 170 1.86 -3.85 12.11
N ILE A 171 2.06 -2.55 12.11
CA ILE A 171 3.04 -1.86 12.96
C ILE A 171 2.42 -1.64 14.33
N HIS A 172 3.00 -2.23 15.38
CA HIS A 172 2.38 -2.28 16.71
C HIS A 172 2.29 -0.90 17.36
N ASP A 173 3.34 -0.11 17.28
CA ASP A 173 3.39 1.28 17.77
C ASP A 173 4.49 2.05 17.04
N VAL A 174 4.11 3.02 16.24
CA VAL A 174 5.06 3.90 15.52
C VAL A 174 5.99 4.62 16.48
N LYS A 175 5.52 4.96 17.70
CA LYS A 175 6.34 5.64 18.73
C LYS A 175 7.52 4.77 19.21
N ALA A 176 7.40 3.45 19.11
CA ALA A 176 8.47 2.51 19.46
C ALA A 176 9.55 2.39 18.38
N LEU A 177 9.27 2.84 17.15
CA LEU A 177 10.21 2.77 16.02
C LEU A 177 11.33 3.82 16.09
N GLY A 178 11.18 4.86 16.92
CA GLY A 178 12.16 5.94 17.09
C GLY A 178 11.53 7.32 17.25
N GLN A 179 12.34 8.34 17.00
CA GLN A 179 11.89 9.73 17.05
C GLN A 179 11.74 10.30 15.63
N ASP A 180 10.90 11.35 15.51
CA ASP A 180 10.70 12.10 14.26
C ASP A 180 10.33 11.21 13.06
N ILE A 181 9.42 10.27 13.29
CA ILE A 181 8.93 9.38 12.26
C ILE A 181 7.95 10.13 11.35
N SER A 182 8.30 10.29 10.09
CA SER A 182 7.45 10.91 9.07
C SER A 182 6.78 9.91 8.15
N LYS A 183 7.40 8.74 7.95
CA LYS A 183 6.85 7.66 7.13
C LYS A 183 7.35 6.28 7.57
N VAL A 184 6.54 5.28 7.32
CA VAL A 184 6.89 3.86 7.43
C VAL A 184 6.76 3.24 6.04
N ARG A 185 7.78 2.50 5.61
CA ARG A 185 7.79 1.79 4.33
C ARG A 185 7.82 0.29 4.56
N VAL A 186 6.98 -0.44 3.83
CA VAL A 186 6.97 -1.90 3.78
C VAL A 186 7.40 -2.31 2.39
N GLU A 187 8.49 -3.05 2.27
CA GLU A 187 8.97 -3.61 1.01
C GLU A 187 8.80 -5.13 1.05
N TYR A 188 8.34 -5.69 -0.06
CA TYR A 188 8.14 -7.13 -0.20
C TYR A 188 8.18 -7.52 -1.67
N THR A 189 8.22 -8.83 -1.97
CA THR A 189 8.05 -9.36 -3.32
C THR A 189 6.80 -10.23 -3.41
N ALA A 190 6.27 -10.32 -4.64
CA ALA A 190 5.27 -11.31 -5.00
C ALA A 190 5.64 -11.93 -6.35
N LYS A 191 5.50 -13.25 -6.45
CA LYS A 191 5.79 -13.98 -7.68
C LYS A 191 4.64 -13.82 -8.67
N LEU A 192 4.94 -13.42 -9.92
CA LEU A 192 3.99 -13.48 -11.03
C LEU A 192 3.82 -14.95 -11.41
N ASN A 193 2.63 -15.52 -11.19
CA ASN A 193 2.36 -16.94 -11.30
C ASN A 193 1.61 -17.31 -12.59
N ASP A 194 1.38 -18.61 -12.81
CA ASP A 194 0.74 -19.15 -14.03
C ASP A 194 -0.74 -18.70 -14.21
N ASN A 195 -1.36 -18.11 -13.19
CA ASN A 195 -2.73 -17.55 -13.29
C ASN A 195 -2.72 -16.06 -13.71
N ALA A 196 -1.56 -15.51 -14.06
CA ALA A 196 -1.45 -14.11 -14.44
C ALA A 196 -2.31 -13.79 -15.67
N ALA A 197 -3.01 -12.67 -15.61
CA ALA A 197 -3.76 -12.13 -16.74
C ALA A 197 -2.77 -11.58 -17.77
N ILE A 198 -2.87 -12.09 -19.01
CA ILE A 198 -2.00 -11.70 -20.13
C ILE A 198 -2.56 -10.47 -20.82
N GLY A 199 -1.71 -9.46 -21.08
CA GLY A 199 -2.04 -8.27 -21.84
C GLY A 199 -2.63 -7.14 -20.98
N SER A 200 -3.45 -6.27 -21.60
CA SER A 200 -3.86 -4.97 -21.05
C SER A 200 -4.70 -5.01 -19.78
N ALA A 201 -5.30 -6.14 -19.42
CA ALA A 201 -6.01 -6.29 -18.15
C ALA A 201 -5.04 -6.18 -16.95
N GLY A 202 -3.83 -6.72 -17.11
CA GLY A 202 -2.79 -6.74 -16.09
C GLY A 202 -3.19 -7.47 -14.80
N ASN A 203 -2.30 -7.44 -13.86
CA ASN A 203 -2.44 -8.08 -12.55
C ASN A 203 -2.41 -6.99 -11.47
N PRO A 204 -3.57 -6.47 -11.06
CA PRO A 204 -3.63 -5.39 -10.08
C PRO A 204 -3.22 -5.87 -8.70
N ASN A 205 -2.61 -4.95 -7.96
CA ASN A 205 -2.28 -5.07 -6.57
C ASN A 205 -2.68 -3.78 -5.86
N THR A 206 -3.63 -3.86 -4.92
CA THR A 206 -4.29 -2.73 -4.27
C THR A 206 -3.94 -2.70 -2.79
N MET A 207 -3.80 -1.51 -2.21
CA MET A 207 -3.51 -1.32 -0.79
C MET A 207 -4.31 -0.15 -0.23
N TYR A 208 -4.68 -0.21 1.05
CA TYR A 208 -4.98 0.93 1.90
C TYR A 208 -4.34 0.76 3.27
N MET A 209 -4.26 1.84 4.03
CA MET A 209 -3.68 1.81 5.37
C MET A 209 -4.72 2.23 6.40
N GLU A 210 -4.92 1.41 7.44
CA GLU A 210 -5.58 1.83 8.66
C GLU A 210 -4.59 2.49 9.61
N PHE A 211 -5.06 3.48 10.36
CA PHE A 211 -4.25 4.20 11.34
C PHE A 211 -5.05 4.51 12.61
N SER A 212 -4.37 4.60 13.75
CA SER A 212 -4.98 5.11 14.98
C SER A 212 -5.42 6.54 14.78
N ASN A 213 -6.71 6.86 15.02
CA ASN A 213 -7.27 8.17 14.76
C ASN A 213 -7.80 8.92 16.00
N ASN A 214 -7.67 8.34 17.21
CA ASN A 214 -8.18 8.95 18.43
C ASN A 214 -7.08 9.18 19.49
N PRO A 215 -6.46 10.38 19.55
CA PRO A 215 -5.46 10.71 20.55
C PRO A 215 -6.00 10.73 21.99
N ASN A 216 -7.32 10.78 22.16
CA ASN A 216 -7.96 10.84 23.47
C ASN A 216 -8.11 9.46 24.12
N SER A 217 -8.12 8.40 23.32
CA SER A 217 -8.29 7.03 23.81
C SER A 217 -7.06 6.55 24.56
N THR A 218 -7.27 5.94 25.74
CA THR A 218 -6.21 5.25 26.49
C THR A 218 -6.18 3.74 26.20
N GLN A 219 -7.21 3.24 25.52
CA GLN A 219 -7.36 1.81 25.19
C GLN A 219 -7.05 1.50 23.70
N GLY A 220 -6.86 2.53 22.89
CA GLY A 220 -6.80 2.37 21.42
C GLY A 220 -8.18 2.06 20.83
N GLY A 221 -8.20 1.45 19.66
CA GLY A 221 -9.40 0.83 19.07
C GLY A 221 -10.11 1.66 18.00
N SER A 222 -10.12 2.99 18.08
CA SER A 222 -10.66 3.82 17.00
C SER A 222 -9.65 3.93 15.87
N LYS A 223 -10.10 3.72 14.62
CA LYS A 223 -9.28 3.68 13.41
C LYS A 223 -9.86 4.59 12.34
N GLY A 224 -8.98 5.28 11.63
CA GLY A 224 -9.23 5.86 10.32
C GLY A 224 -8.57 5.02 9.24
N GLN A 225 -8.91 5.26 7.97
CA GLN A 225 -8.28 4.59 6.84
C GLN A 225 -7.99 5.57 5.71
N THR A 226 -6.92 5.30 4.97
CA THR A 226 -6.57 6.06 3.77
C THR A 226 -7.41 5.60 2.58
N PRO A 227 -7.50 6.39 1.49
CA PRO A 227 -7.99 5.89 0.22
C PRO A 227 -7.16 4.69 -0.26
N GLU A 228 -7.77 3.85 -1.10
CA GLU A 228 -7.04 2.80 -1.80
C GLU A 228 -6.08 3.38 -2.83
N ASP A 229 -4.90 2.76 -2.94
CA ASP A 229 -3.94 2.97 -4.01
C ASP A 229 -3.61 1.65 -4.70
N LYS A 230 -3.26 1.71 -5.99
CA LYS A 230 -3.15 0.54 -6.84
C LYS A 230 -1.99 0.65 -7.83
N VAL A 231 -1.25 -0.44 -7.97
CA VAL A 231 -0.28 -0.66 -9.05
C VAL A 231 -0.73 -1.83 -9.93
N ILE A 232 -0.21 -1.93 -11.15
CA ILE A 232 -0.56 -3.00 -12.09
C ILE A 232 0.72 -3.63 -12.64
N VAL A 233 0.79 -4.96 -12.58
CA VAL A 233 1.86 -5.76 -13.21
C VAL A 233 1.32 -6.35 -14.50
N PHE A 234 2.00 -6.08 -15.60
CA PHE A 234 1.66 -6.60 -16.93
C PHE A 234 2.54 -7.81 -17.27
N THR A 235 2.05 -8.61 -18.17
CA THR A 235 2.80 -9.64 -18.86
C THR A 235 2.17 -9.87 -20.21
N TYR A 236 2.95 -10.22 -21.20
CA TYR A 236 2.52 -10.19 -22.58
C TYR A 236 2.59 -11.56 -23.24
N LYS A 237 2.21 -11.60 -24.49
CA LYS A 237 2.39 -12.75 -25.37
C LYS A 237 2.76 -12.35 -26.77
N THR A 238 3.50 -13.22 -27.45
CA THR A 238 3.72 -13.15 -28.87
C THR A 238 3.15 -14.38 -29.56
N VAL A 239 2.66 -14.20 -30.79
CA VAL A 239 2.08 -15.27 -31.60
C VAL A 239 2.78 -15.31 -32.95
N ILE A 240 3.35 -16.45 -33.32
CA ILE A 240 4.02 -16.70 -34.59
C ILE A 240 3.13 -17.60 -35.44
N ASN A 241 2.64 -17.07 -36.56
CA ASN A 241 1.90 -17.85 -37.55
C ASN A 241 2.82 -18.27 -38.70
N LYS A 242 2.96 -19.57 -38.89
CA LYS A 242 3.78 -20.14 -39.99
C LYS A 242 2.92 -20.18 -41.24
N ILE A 243 3.38 -19.51 -42.31
CA ILE A 243 2.69 -19.45 -43.61
C ILE A 243 3.68 -19.74 -44.75
N ASN A 244 3.15 -20.18 -45.91
CA ASN A 244 3.91 -20.29 -47.15
C ASN A 244 3.89 -18.96 -47.95
N SER A 245 4.54 -18.93 -49.11
CA SER A 245 4.60 -17.76 -50.01
C SER A 245 3.22 -17.31 -50.53
N SER A 246 2.22 -18.17 -50.49
CA SER A 246 0.83 -17.87 -50.85
C SER A 246 -0.04 -17.51 -49.63
N HIS A 247 0.55 -17.19 -48.50
CA HIS A 247 -0.10 -16.86 -47.22
C HIS A 247 -1.02 -17.95 -46.65
N GLN A 248 -0.78 -19.24 -47.06
CA GLN A 248 -1.54 -20.35 -46.51
C GLN A 248 -0.79 -20.95 -45.27
N PRO A 249 -1.50 -21.40 -44.23
CA PRO A 249 -0.93 -22.02 -43.05
C PRO A 249 -0.03 -23.20 -43.42
N LEU A 250 1.11 -23.30 -42.73
CA LEU A 250 2.13 -24.34 -43.00
C LEU A 250 2.40 -25.12 -41.69
N THR A 251 2.25 -26.46 -41.76
CA THR A 251 2.54 -27.40 -40.67
C THR A 251 3.99 -27.84 -40.66
N GLY A 252 4.39 -28.58 -39.62
CA GLY A 252 5.74 -29.21 -39.52
C GLY A 252 6.87 -28.26 -39.18
N ALA A 253 6.57 -27.11 -38.58
CA ALA A 253 7.60 -26.20 -38.07
C ALA A 253 7.87 -26.43 -36.57
N ALA A 254 9.12 -26.11 -36.16
CA ALA A 254 9.51 -25.98 -34.77
C ALA A 254 9.94 -24.55 -34.52
N PHE A 255 9.71 -24.06 -33.32
CA PHE A 255 10.12 -22.72 -32.90
C PHE A 255 10.73 -22.75 -31.49
N LYS A 256 11.72 -21.93 -31.29
CA LYS A 256 12.39 -21.70 -30.02
C LYS A 256 12.38 -20.21 -29.75
N LEU A 257 11.87 -19.81 -28.59
CA LEU A 257 12.00 -18.47 -28.09
C LEU A 257 13.14 -18.43 -27.08
N GLU A 258 14.08 -17.53 -27.29
CA GLU A 258 15.19 -17.27 -26.38
C GLU A 258 15.25 -15.80 -26.03
N LYS A 259 15.47 -15.51 -24.76
CA LYS A 259 15.79 -14.17 -24.26
C LYS A 259 17.26 -13.88 -24.55
N VAL A 260 17.58 -12.71 -25.09
CA VAL A 260 18.96 -12.27 -25.34
C VAL A 260 19.37 -11.32 -24.21
N LEU A 261 20.48 -11.58 -23.55
CA LEU A 261 21.02 -10.75 -22.48
C LEU A 261 22.07 -9.77 -23.00
N GLU A 262 22.35 -8.68 -22.26
CA GLU A 262 23.30 -7.63 -22.64
C GLU A 262 24.69 -8.18 -22.99
N ASN A 263 25.13 -9.23 -22.32
CA ASN A 263 26.41 -9.91 -22.59
C ASN A 263 26.40 -10.76 -23.85
N GLY A 264 25.30 -10.83 -24.59
CA GLY A 264 25.11 -11.64 -25.81
C GLY A 264 24.81 -13.11 -25.56
N SER A 265 24.67 -13.54 -24.31
CA SER A 265 24.17 -14.89 -24.02
C SER A 265 22.66 -14.98 -24.22
N THR A 266 22.16 -16.21 -24.37
CA THR A 266 20.71 -16.43 -24.49
C THR A 266 20.21 -17.40 -23.42
N GLU A 267 18.98 -17.16 -22.97
CA GLU A 267 18.24 -18.06 -22.08
C GLU A 267 17.02 -18.61 -22.81
N LEU A 268 16.76 -19.91 -22.67
CA LEU A 268 15.59 -20.54 -23.29
C LEU A 268 14.33 -20.17 -22.51
N VAL A 269 13.41 -19.49 -23.18
CA VAL A 269 12.08 -19.18 -22.62
C VAL A 269 11.14 -20.37 -22.90
N LYS A 270 11.01 -20.78 -24.16
CA LYS A 270 10.12 -21.90 -24.55
C LYS A 270 10.51 -22.48 -25.89
N GLU A 271 10.28 -23.78 -26.05
CA GLU A 271 10.52 -24.50 -27.30
C GLU A 271 9.28 -25.31 -27.71
N TYR A 272 8.88 -25.18 -28.97
CA TYR A 272 7.97 -26.09 -29.67
C TYR A 272 8.73 -27.01 -30.57
N LYS A 273 8.73 -28.32 -30.28
CA LYS A 273 9.41 -29.36 -31.07
C LYS A 273 8.44 -30.00 -32.06
N ILE A 274 8.95 -30.51 -33.14
CA ILE A 274 8.19 -31.36 -34.05
C ILE A 274 7.92 -32.71 -33.36
N THR A 275 6.79 -32.78 -32.67
CA THR A 275 6.29 -33.98 -32.01
C THR A 275 4.97 -34.38 -32.65
N ASP A 276 4.42 -35.54 -32.29
CA ASP A 276 3.11 -35.96 -32.79
C ASP A 276 2.00 -34.99 -32.41
N VAL A 277 2.14 -34.25 -31.29
CA VAL A 277 1.19 -33.26 -30.83
C VAL A 277 1.29 -31.93 -31.60
N ASP A 278 2.51 -31.53 -31.99
CA ASP A 278 2.76 -30.21 -32.61
C ASP A 278 2.96 -30.30 -34.14
N ARG A 279 2.91 -31.49 -34.74
CA ARG A 279 3.12 -31.70 -36.16
C ARG A 279 2.20 -30.87 -37.06
N ASP A 280 0.94 -30.76 -36.67
CA ASP A 280 -0.09 -30.04 -37.43
C ASP A 280 -0.31 -28.59 -36.94
N ARG A 281 0.51 -28.13 -36.03
CA ARG A 281 0.47 -26.79 -35.50
C ARG A 281 0.93 -25.77 -36.55
N THR A 282 0.14 -24.71 -36.75
CA THR A 282 0.46 -23.60 -37.68
C THR A 282 0.60 -22.25 -36.96
N SER A 283 0.20 -22.18 -35.68
CA SER A 283 0.28 -21.01 -34.82
C SER A 283 0.96 -21.38 -33.51
N PHE A 284 1.94 -20.59 -33.09
CA PHE A 284 2.78 -20.82 -31.90
C PHE A 284 2.67 -19.64 -30.98
N GLU A 285 2.17 -19.85 -29.77
CA GLU A 285 1.94 -18.82 -28.78
C GLU A 285 2.96 -18.92 -27.65
N PHE A 286 3.65 -17.81 -27.39
CA PHE A 286 4.57 -17.65 -26.28
C PHE A 286 3.96 -16.61 -25.34
N THR A 287 3.64 -17.02 -24.13
CA THR A 287 2.92 -16.21 -23.11
C THR A 287 3.76 -16.00 -21.88
N GLY A 288 3.44 -14.98 -21.11
CA GLY A 288 4.11 -14.70 -19.86
C GLY A 288 5.43 -14.01 -20.07
N LEU A 289 5.48 -13.02 -20.95
CA LEU A 289 6.69 -12.30 -21.37
C LEU A 289 6.62 -10.86 -20.89
N ASP A 290 7.76 -10.32 -20.49
CA ASP A 290 7.95 -8.89 -20.33
C ASP A 290 8.27 -8.19 -21.67
N ASP A 291 8.51 -6.88 -21.66
CA ASP A 291 8.90 -6.10 -22.85
C ASP A 291 10.42 -6.00 -23.04
N GLY A 292 11.21 -6.65 -22.23
CA GLY A 292 12.63 -6.85 -22.36
C GLY A 292 13.58 -5.99 -21.67
#